data_44e98093f1ea0da5fdff30098aabf30c
#
_entry.id   44e98093f1ea0da5fdff30098aabf30c
#
_cell.length_a   1.000
_cell.length_b   1.000
_cell.length_c   1.000
_cell.angle_alpha   90.00
_cell.angle_beta   90.00
_cell.angle_gamma   90.00
#
_symmetry.space_group_name_H-M   'P 1'
#
loop_
_entity.id
_entity.type
_entity.pdbx_description
1 polymer ?
#
loop_
_entity_poly.entity_id
_entity_poly.type
_entity_poly.pdbx_seq_one_letter_code
_entity_poly.pdbx_strand_id
1 'polypeptide(L)'
;MKKTILATMIISIFFAFTCTASATTSGSSVAQEPQNAVPTDTLSLTDDGIAPHSSSSVALVFKRTSSSQAKAQAAANRPGASSITSTIVLQKKSNGSYKKVSSSTKTIKDNQINHIKYFSIASSGTYRIKVTIKYKEGSLIRSNTYYKSMT
;
A
#
# COMPACT_ATOMS: atom_id res chain seq x y z
N MET A 1 25.93 24.82 51.03
CA MET A 1 24.88 24.58 50.04
C MET A 1 24.81 23.10 49.76
N LYS A 2 23.78 22.40 50.25
CA LYS A 2 23.64 20.95 50.20
C LYS A 2 22.86 20.60 48.93
N LYS A 3 23.46 19.81 48.00
CA LYS A 3 22.80 19.28 46.82
C LYS A 3 22.12 17.95 47.18
N THR A 4 20.82 17.93 47.13
CA THR A 4 20.00 16.74 47.33
C THR A 4 19.88 15.99 45.99
N ILE A 5 20.36 14.76 45.95
CA ILE A 5 20.21 13.86 44.80
C ILE A 5 18.94 13.06 45.02
N LEU A 6 17.96 13.23 44.14
CA LEU A 6 16.72 12.47 44.16
C LEU A 6 16.91 11.24 43.26
N ALA A 7 16.94 10.07 43.86
CA ALA A 7 17.02 8.79 43.17
C ALA A 7 15.61 8.35 42.71
N THR A 8 15.38 8.26 41.43
CA THR A 8 14.12 7.77 40.82
C THR A 8 14.21 6.26 40.67
N MET A 9 13.40 5.58 41.43
CA MET A 9 13.25 4.12 41.42
C MET A 9 12.38 3.70 40.23
N ILE A 10 12.95 2.96 39.27
CA ILE A 10 12.22 2.39 38.12
C ILE A 10 11.68 1.03 38.56
N ILE A 11 10.36 0.93 38.66
CA ILE A 11 9.67 -0.34 38.90
C ILE A 11 9.41 -1.00 37.55
N SER A 12 10.14 -2.08 37.26
CA SER A 12 9.89 -2.94 36.11
C SER A 12 8.79 -3.95 36.44
N ILE A 13 7.62 -3.80 35.85
CA ILE A 13 6.53 -4.78 35.95
C ILE A 13 6.73 -5.79 34.81
N PHE A 14 7.17 -6.99 35.17
CA PHE A 14 7.16 -8.14 34.25
C PHE A 14 5.74 -8.74 34.22
N PHE A 15 5.06 -8.61 33.09
CA PHE A 15 3.87 -9.40 32.80
C PHE A 15 4.31 -10.73 32.15
N ALA A 16 4.25 -11.80 32.90
CA ALA A 16 4.37 -13.16 32.38
C ALA A 16 3.03 -13.56 31.74
N PHE A 17 2.98 -13.63 30.41
CA PHE A 17 1.86 -14.23 29.68
C PHE A 17 2.13 -15.72 29.53
N THR A 18 1.42 -16.54 30.29
CA THR A 18 1.36 -18.00 30.10
C THR A 18 0.46 -18.28 28.89
N CYS A 19 1.07 -18.73 27.80
CA CYS A 19 0.36 -19.20 26.62
C CYS A 19 0.07 -20.70 26.81
N THR A 20 -1.19 -21.05 27.03
CA THR A 20 -1.66 -22.45 26.98
C THR A 20 -1.78 -22.86 25.50
N ALA A 21 -0.98 -23.85 25.12
CA ALA A 21 -1.05 -24.48 23.81
C ALA A 21 -2.29 -25.39 23.74
N SER A 22 -3.23 -25.05 22.84
CA SER A 22 -4.23 -25.98 22.34
C SER A 22 -3.81 -26.45 20.97
N ALA A 23 -3.37 -27.69 20.86
CA ALA A 23 -3.15 -28.37 19.60
C ALA A 23 -4.51 -28.68 18.96
N THR A 24 -4.74 -28.15 17.74
CA THR A 24 -5.76 -28.68 16.85
C THR A 24 -5.12 -28.87 15.47
N THR A 25 -5.25 -30.11 15.03
CA THR A 25 -4.73 -30.78 13.86
C THR A 25 -5.23 -30.17 12.53
N SER A 26 -4.37 -30.24 11.51
CA SER A 26 -4.66 -30.39 10.07
C SER A 26 -5.21 -29.19 9.31
N GLY A 27 -4.37 -28.71 8.44
CA GLY A 27 -4.73 -27.82 7.34
C GLY A 27 -3.48 -27.17 6.78
N SER A 28 -2.68 -27.94 6.02
CA SER A 28 -1.61 -27.39 5.18
C SER A 28 -2.23 -26.48 4.12
N SER A 29 -2.34 -25.21 4.41
CA SER A 29 -2.48 -24.19 3.38
C SER A 29 -1.18 -23.40 3.36
N VAL A 30 -0.33 -23.78 2.41
CA VAL A 30 0.78 -22.96 1.94
C VAL A 30 0.20 -21.59 1.61
N ALA A 31 0.50 -20.59 2.45
CA ALA A 31 0.24 -19.20 2.12
C ALA A 31 1.11 -18.86 0.92
N GLN A 32 0.55 -19.01 -0.27
CA GLN A 32 1.13 -18.44 -1.48
C GLN A 32 1.17 -16.93 -1.27
N GLU A 33 2.38 -16.43 -1.14
CA GLU A 33 2.69 -15.01 -1.32
C GLU A 33 2.05 -14.61 -2.66
N PRO A 34 1.14 -13.60 -2.71
CA PRO A 34 0.49 -13.25 -3.95
C PRO A 34 1.55 -12.75 -4.92
N GLN A 35 1.92 -13.62 -5.85
CA GLN A 35 2.74 -13.26 -6.99
C GLN A 35 2.04 -12.15 -7.76
N ASN A 36 2.78 -11.13 -7.96
CA ASN A 36 2.80 -10.04 -8.90
C ASN A 36 1.90 -10.25 -10.14
N ALA A 37 0.59 -10.25 -9.94
CA ALA A 37 -0.35 -10.14 -11.05
C ALA A 37 -0.45 -8.65 -11.40
N VAL A 38 0.37 -8.23 -12.35
CA VAL A 38 0.14 -7.03 -13.14
C VAL A 38 -0.87 -7.44 -14.22
N PRO A 39 -2.13 -7.04 -14.15
CA PRO A 39 -2.96 -7.08 -15.33
C PRO A 39 -2.43 -5.96 -16.23
N THR A 40 -1.63 -6.34 -17.20
CA THR A 40 -1.36 -5.51 -18.38
C THR A 40 -2.57 -5.66 -19.29
N ASP A 41 -3.65 -4.98 -18.98
CA ASP A 41 -4.70 -4.77 -19.95
C ASP A 41 -4.23 -3.68 -20.92
N THR A 42 -3.67 -4.16 -22.01
CA THR A 42 -3.46 -3.37 -23.22
C THR A 42 -4.84 -3.03 -23.78
N LEU A 43 -5.20 -1.74 -23.72
CA LEU A 43 -6.36 -1.22 -24.44
C LEU A 43 -6.14 -1.40 -25.94
N SER A 44 -6.65 -2.47 -26.51
CA SER A 44 -6.86 -2.56 -27.95
C SER A 44 -8.12 -1.77 -28.29
N LEU A 45 -7.95 -0.65 -28.94
CA LEU A 45 -9.01 0.07 -29.64
C LEU A 45 -9.43 -0.78 -30.84
N THR A 46 -10.48 -1.58 -30.70
CA THR A 46 -11.21 -2.09 -31.85
C THR A 46 -12.39 -1.17 -32.11
N ASP A 47 -12.31 -0.53 -33.26
CA ASP A 47 -13.33 0.32 -33.86
C ASP A 47 -14.48 -0.56 -34.40
N ASP A 48 -15.39 -0.97 -33.52
CA ASP A 48 -16.68 -1.56 -33.89
C ASP A 48 -17.70 -1.06 -32.89
N GLY A 49 -18.43 -0.02 -33.25
CA GLY A 49 -19.71 0.54 -32.83
C GLY A 49 -20.50 -0.01 -31.63
N ILE A 50 -19.92 -0.80 -30.76
CA ILE A 50 -20.44 -1.27 -29.50
C ILE A 50 -19.92 -0.32 -28.42
N ALA A 51 -20.83 0.36 -27.71
CA ALA A 51 -20.45 1.21 -26.58
C ALA A 51 -19.47 0.45 -25.67
N PRO A 52 -18.25 0.97 -25.44
CA PRO A 52 -17.27 0.24 -24.65
C PRO A 52 -17.85 0.06 -23.24
N HIS A 53 -18.06 -1.20 -22.85
CA HIS A 53 -18.22 -1.51 -21.44
C HIS A 53 -16.97 -0.99 -20.76
N SER A 54 -17.09 0.14 -20.05
CA SER A 54 -15.96 0.82 -19.43
C SER A 54 -15.34 -0.10 -18.39
N SER A 55 -14.24 -0.76 -18.76
CA SER A 55 -13.54 -1.69 -17.90
C SER A 55 -12.88 -0.96 -16.74
N SER A 56 -12.98 -1.53 -15.54
CA SER A 56 -12.25 -1.06 -14.40
C SER A 56 -10.75 -1.32 -14.58
N SER A 57 -9.91 -0.31 -14.44
CA SER A 57 -8.46 -0.44 -14.63
C SER A 57 -7.67 0.23 -13.50
N VAL A 58 -6.48 -0.31 -13.22
CA VAL A 58 -5.50 0.30 -12.30
C VAL A 58 -4.11 0.21 -12.92
N ALA A 59 -3.42 1.34 -13.02
CA ALA A 59 -2.05 1.42 -13.49
C ALA A 59 -1.14 1.98 -12.39
N LEU A 60 0.02 1.36 -12.18
CA LEU A 60 0.99 1.76 -11.17
C LEU A 60 2.36 2.01 -11.79
N VAL A 61 2.97 3.13 -11.42
CA VAL A 61 4.36 3.45 -11.73
C VAL A 61 5.10 3.70 -10.42
N PHE A 62 6.26 3.06 -10.26
CA PHE A 62 7.17 3.37 -9.15
C PHE A 62 8.61 3.30 -9.67
N LYS A 63 9.24 4.45 -9.81
CA LYS A 63 10.59 4.56 -10.37
C LYS A 63 11.43 5.58 -9.62
N ARG A 64 12.74 5.35 -9.61
CA ARG A 64 13.72 6.32 -9.12
C ARG A 64 13.82 7.49 -10.11
N THR A 65 13.81 8.72 -9.60
CA THR A 65 13.99 9.94 -10.42
C THR A 65 15.32 10.63 -10.15
N SER A 66 15.92 10.38 -8.97
CA SER A 66 17.28 10.82 -8.62
C SER A 66 17.86 9.91 -7.53
N SER A 67 19.10 10.17 -7.08
CA SER A 67 19.72 9.44 -5.96
C SER A 67 18.92 9.52 -4.66
N SER A 68 18.14 10.60 -4.46
CA SER A 68 17.39 10.87 -3.23
C SER A 68 15.88 10.93 -3.41
N GLN A 69 15.36 10.64 -4.64
CA GLN A 69 13.94 10.80 -4.93
C GLN A 69 13.37 9.67 -5.78
N ALA A 70 12.14 9.27 -5.50
CA ALA A 70 11.36 8.34 -6.31
C ALA A 70 9.97 8.90 -6.62
N LYS A 71 9.50 8.69 -7.85
CA LYS A 71 8.13 8.98 -8.30
C LYS A 71 7.27 7.74 -8.11
N ALA A 72 6.17 7.89 -7.39
CA ALA A 72 5.07 6.92 -7.33
C ALA A 72 3.84 7.51 -8.00
N GLN A 73 3.16 6.73 -8.83
CA GLN A 73 1.91 7.10 -9.47
C GLN A 73 0.93 5.93 -9.40
N ALA A 74 -0.30 6.25 -9.06
CA ALA A 74 -1.44 5.34 -9.10
C ALA A 74 -2.55 6.00 -9.88
N ALA A 75 -2.89 5.44 -11.03
CA ALA A 75 -4.05 5.82 -11.82
C ALA A 75 -5.10 4.72 -11.72
N ALA A 76 -6.36 5.08 -11.54
CA ALA A 76 -7.47 4.12 -11.52
C ALA A 76 -8.69 4.71 -12.21
N ASN A 77 -9.40 3.84 -12.94
CA ASN A 77 -10.71 4.10 -13.50
C ASN A 77 -11.71 3.08 -12.92
N ARG A 78 -12.84 3.58 -12.41
CA ARG A 78 -13.92 2.78 -11.81
C ARG A 78 -15.26 3.33 -12.25
N PRO A 79 -15.78 2.88 -13.40
CA PRO A 79 -17.11 3.28 -13.86
C PRO A 79 -18.17 2.98 -12.81
N GLY A 80 -19.07 3.93 -12.58
CA GLY A 80 -20.10 3.83 -11.54
C GLY A 80 -19.66 4.27 -10.14
N ALA A 81 -18.36 4.51 -9.91
CA ALA A 81 -17.93 5.09 -8.64
C ALA A 81 -18.29 6.56 -8.53
N SER A 82 -18.85 6.96 -7.39
CA SER A 82 -19.13 8.37 -7.05
C SER A 82 -17.91 9.05 -6.40
N SER A 83 -16.95 8.29 -5.90
CA SER A 83 -15.67 8.80 -5.40
C SER A 83 -14.62 7.71 -5.36
N ILE A 84 -13.36 8.12 -5.53
CA ILE A 84 -12.17 7.26 -5.41
C ILE A 84 -11.19 7.89 -4.43
N THR A 85 -10.65 7.07 -3.53
CA THR A 85 -9.53 7.41 -2.65
C THR A 85 -8.35 6.50 -2.95
N SER A 86 -7.22 7.10 -3.29
CA SER A 86 -5.94 6.42 -3.47
C SER A 86 -5.01 6.72 -2.31
N THR A 87 -4.51 5.68 -1.64
CA THR A 87 -3.47 5.79 -0.63
C THR A 87 -2.21 5.08 -1.11
N ILE A 88 -1.12 5.82 -1.27
CA ILE A 88 0.20 5.30 -1.63
C ILE A 88 1.06 5.28 -0.38
N VAL A 89 1.58 4.12 0.00
CA VAL A 89 2.49 3.92 1.12
C VAL A 89 3.85 3.49 0.59
N LEU A 90 4.87 4.32 0.80
CA LEU A 90 6.26 3.94 0.56
C LEU A 90 6.72 2.98 1.65
N GLN A 91 7.30 1.86 1.27
CA GLN A 91 7.88 0.87 2.16
C GLN A 91 9.35 0.61 1.79
N LYS A 92 10.20 0.44 2.81
CA LYS A 92 11.61 0.02 2.67
C LYS A 92 11.79 -1.36 3.27
N LYS A 93 12.55 -2.24 2.59
CA LYS A 93 12.92 -3.55 3.12
C LYS A 93 13.98 -3.38 4.21
N SER A 94 13.74 -3.95 5.39
CA SER A 94 14.65 -3.94 6.53
C SER A 94 14.50 -5.25 7.28
N ASN A 95 15.59 -5.98 7.50
CA ASN A 95 15.60 -7.28 8.18
C ASN A 95 14.56 -8.26 7.59
N GLY A 96 14.55 -8.39 6.25
CA GLY A 96 13.63 -9.30 5.54
C GLY A 96 12.20 -8.78 5.36
N SER A 97 11.77 -7.78 6.13
CA SER A 97 10.40 -7.27 6.15
C SER A 97 10.28 -5.87 5.55
N TYR A 98 9.11 -5.54 4.97
CA TYR A 98 8.83 -4.21 4.47
C TYR A 98 8.18 -3.33 5.54
N LYS A 99 8.85 -2.23 5.91
CA LYS A 99 8.36 -1.25 6.89
C LYS A 99 7.91 0.02 6.19
N LYS A 100 6.82 0.63 6.68
CA LYS A 100 6.32 1.93 6.19
C LYS A 100 7.37 3.02 6.45
N VAL A 101 7.67 3.81 5.42
CA VAL A 101 8.55 4.98 5.48
C VAL A 101 7.72 6.27 5.41
N SER A 102 6.79 6.34 4.45
CA SER A 102 5.96 7.52 4.22
C SER A 102 4.66 7.13 3.55
N SER A 103 3.69 8.03 3.51
CA SER A 103 2.43 7.79 2.80
C SER A 103 1.84 9.09 2.26
N SER A 104 0.96 8.94 1.25
CA SER A 104 0.17 10.02 0.68
C SER A 104 -1.21 9.49 0.35
N THR A 105 -2.24 10.32 0.58
CA THR A 105 -3.63 9.99 0.26
C THR A 105 -4.23 11.10 -0.57
N LYS A 106 -4.97 10.73 -1.62
CA LYS A 106 -5.76 11.63 -2.48
C LYS A 106 -7.16 11.07 -2.63
N THR A 107 -8.16 11.93 -2.47
CA THR A 107 -9.57 11.59 -2.68
C THR A 107 -10.14 12.52 -3.74
N ILE A 108 -10.95 11.98 -4.63
CA ILE A 108 -11.73 12.74 -5.62
C ILE A 108 -13.18 12.27 -5.61
N LYS A 109 -14.09 13.15 -6.02
CA LYS A 109 -15.51 12.85 -6.27
C LYS A 109 -15.69 12.62 -7.77
N ASP A 110 -15.08 11.54 -8.27
CA ASP A 110 -15.07 11.16 -9.69
C ASP A 110 -14.85 9.66 -9.80
N ASN A 111 -15.07 9.11 -10.98
CA ASN A 111 -14.83 7.71 -11.34
C ASN A 111 -13.39 7.44 -11.85
N GLN A 112 -12.54 8.47 -11.98
CA GLN A 112 -11.14 8.36 -12.38
C GLN A 112 -10.23 9.11 -11.43
N ILE A 113 -9.08 8.54 -11.07
CA ILE A 113 -8.06 9.19 -10.24
C ILE A 113 -6.67 9.03 -10.87
N ASN A 114 -5.89 10.11 -10.83
CA ASN A 114 -4.44 10.08 -11.04
C ASN A 114 -3.76 10.69 -9.82
N HIS A 115 -3.09 9.85 -9.02
CA HIS A 115 -2.40 10.22 -7.79
C HIS A 115 -0.90 10.08 -8.01
N ILE A 116 -0.21 11.20 -8.10
CA ILE A 116 1.26 11.27 -8.25
C ILE A 116 1.84 11.80 -6.95
N LYS A 117 2.90 11.13 -6.45
CA LYS A 117 3.66 11.57 -5.28
C LYS A 117 5.15 11.32 -5.50
N TYR A 118 5.96 12.29 -5.18
CA TYR A 118 7.41 12.16 -5.06
C TYR A 118 7.77 11.90 -3.61
N PHE A 119 8.56 10.87 -3.37
CA PHE A 119 9.03 10.48 -2.04
C PHE A 119 10.53 10.68 -1.95
N SER A 120 11.01 11.19 -0.81
CA SER A 120 12.42 11.15 -0.47
C SER A 120 12.82 9.72 -0.10
N ILE A 121 13.93 9.26 -0.68
CA ILE A 121 14.47 7.91 -0.47
C ILE A 121 15.98 8.00 -0.27
N ALA A 122 16.59 7.03 0.38
CA ALA A 122 18.05 6.92 0.41
C ALA A 122 18.59 6.45 -0.96
N SER A 123 19.82 6.78 -1.25
CA SER A 123 20.52 6.36 -2.48
C SER A 123 20.56 4.84 -2.64
N SER A 124 20.60 4.10 -1.53
CA SER A 124 20.60 2.64 -1.46
C SER A 124 19.38 2.10 -0.70
N GLY A 125 19.04 0.86 -0.99
CA GLY A 125 17.96 0.13 -0.33
C GLY A 125 16.88 -0.34 -1.30
N THR A 126 16.18 -1.39 -0.89
CA THR A 126 15.06 -1.96 -1.64
C THR A 126 13.77 -1.31 -1.19
N TYR A 127 13.05 -0.74 -2.13
CA TYR A 127 11.79 -0.05 -1.90
C TYR A 127 10.67 -0.66 -2.71
N ARG A 128 9.44 -0.57 -2.18
CA ARG A 128 8.19 -0.81 -2.91
C ARG A 128 7.13 0.20 -2.48
N ILE A 129 6.11 0.34 -3.28
CA ILE A 129 4.87 1.01 -2.85
C ILE A 129 3.79 -0.04 -2.61
N LYS A 130 2.98 0.19 -1.56
CA LYS A 130 1.68 -0.43 -1.34
C LYS A 130 0.63 0.61 -1.68
N VAL A 131 -0.24 0.32 -2.64
CA VAL A 131 -1.30 1.22 -3.07
C VAL A 131 -2.64 0.62 -2.71
N THR A 132 -3.46 1.37 -1.98
CA THR A 132 -4.83 0.99 -1.67
C THR A 132 -5.77 1.93 -2.41
N ILE A 133 -6.61 1.39 -3.28
CA ILE A 133 -7.69 2.11 -3.96
C ILE A 133 -9.00 1.74 -3.29
N LYS A 134 -9.66 2.74 -2.68
CA LYS A 134 -11.03 2.63 -2.16
C LYS A 134 -11.95 3.38 -3.11
N TYR A 135 -13.10 2.81 -3.42
CA TYR A 135 -14.10 3.44 -4.27
C TYR A 135 -15.51 3.22 -3.71
N LYS A 136 -16.35 4.24 -3.88
CA LYS A 136 -17.74 4.24 -3.43
C LYS A 136 -18.66 4.09 -4.63
N GLU A 137 -19.50 3.05 -4.62
CA GLU A 137 -20.54 2.77 -5.61
C GLU A 137 -21.88 2.73 -4.88
N GLY A 138 -22.68 3.80 -5.02
CA GLY A 138 -23.89 3.98 -4.21
C GLY A 138 -23.57 4.03 -2.71
N SER A 139 -24.13 3.11 -1.93
CA SER A 139 -23.83 2.96 -0.49
C SER A 139 -22.64 2.04 -0.19
N LEU A 140 -22.16 1.28 -1.18
CA LEU A 140 -21.07 0.32 -1.00
C LEU A 140 -19.70 1.00 -1.08
N ILE A 141 -18.80 0.59 -0.17
CA ILE A 141 -17.37 0.96 -0.23
C ILE A 141 -16.57 -0.31 -0.46
N ARG A 142 -15.79 -0.33 -1.53
CA ARG A 142 -14.89 -1.42 -1.87
C ARG A 142 -13.44 -0.96 -1.81
N SER A 143 -12.50 -1.91 -1.63
CA SER A 143 -11.08 -1.60 -1.49
C SER A 143 -10.23 -2.70 -2.10
N ASN A 144 -9.26 -2.31 -2.94
CA ASN A 144 -8.26 -3.20 -3.51
C ASN A 144 -6.86 -2.70 -3.11
N THR A 145 -5.94 -3.65 -2.88
CA THR A 145 -4.55 -3.34 -2.52
C THR A 145 -3.61 -3.94 -3.55
N TYR A 146 -2.63 -3.15 -3.97
CA TYR A 146 -1.63 -3.49 -4.99
C TYR A 146 -0.23 -3.19 -4.46
N TYR A 147 0.77 -3.89 -5.02
CA TYR A 147 2.17 -3.65 -4.70
C TYR A 147 2.97 -3.44 -5.99
N LYS A 148 3.93 -2.55 -5.96
CA LYS A 148 4.88 -2.31 -7.06
C LYS A 148 6.27 -2.10 -6.50
N SER A 149 7.23 -2.91 -6.91
CA SER A 149 8.65 -2.71 -6.61
C SER A 149 9.21 -1.58 -7.46
N MET A 150 10.31 -0.97 -6.99
CA MET A 150 10.99 0.08 -7.73
C MET A 150 11.68 -0.51 -8.97
N THR A 151 11.51 0.13 -10.10
CA THR A 151 12.25 -0.11 -11.36
C THR A 151 13.25 0.99 -11.59
#